data_2ef434b50af9bc65c5a3133db9482941
#
_entry.id   2ef434b50af9bc65c5a3133db9482941
#
_cell.length_a   1.000
_cell.length_b   1.000
_cell.length_c   1.000
_cell.angle_alpha   90.00
_cell.angle_beta   90.00
_cell.angle_gamma   90.00
#
_symmetry.space_group_name_H-M   'P 1'
#
loop_
_entity.id
_entity.type
_entity.pdbx_description
1 polymer ?
#
loop_
_entity_poly.entity_id
_entity_poly.type
_entity_poly.pdbx_seq_one_letter_code
_entity_poly.pdbx_strand_id
1 'polypeptide(L)'
;MLLAGGGGVVRLGALGYFPAVLVEEARLGPPPGRSSSPPPRGVLLGLHPHGLICSPLWLHVLPGGAFRARHGLEFRMATIRFNFWIPVWTDVLVALGFIVASRSSIEDNLRAGNAVGLVVGGAEEAAAMAVDRFDLVLRKRKGFIKCALRAGAPVAPVVTLGENKIIRQVLLPPGHRLGAITRALFPFCQRHLGFVPIVPYGRPFFGGLVPASVVPFQSRLVTVMGKPLPMPEISEPTQEELDHHHERYLAEVSRIYNTYKSRCGLVDSPRLRFVA
;
A
#
# COMPACT_ATOMS: atom_id res chain seq x y z
N MET A 1 8.84 18.88 15.99
CA MET A 1 9.48 17.94 16.93
C MET A 1 8.83 16.58 16.75
N LEU A 2 9.31 15.79 15.77
CA LEU A 2 8.57 14.60 15.26
C LEU A 2 9.13 13.27 15.72
N LEU A 3 10.26 13.20 16.43
CA LEU A 3 10.83 11.92 16.87
C LEU A 3 11.61 12.04 18.19
N ALA A 4 11.09 11.40 19.22
CA ALA A 4 11.88 10.81 20.28
C ALA A 4 11.79 9.28 20.09
N GLY A 5 12.84 8.67 19.54
CA GLY A 5 12.94 7.20 19.39
C GLY A 5 13.29 6.78 17.97
N GLY A 6 14.55 6.57 17.68
CA GLY A 6 15.15 5.73 16.63
C GLY A 6 14.65 5.71 15.18
N GLY A 7 13.61 6.43 14.85
CA GLY A 7 13.04 6.49 13.51
C GLY A 7 13.46 7.73 12.74
N GLY A 8 13.59 7.62 11.41
CA GLY A 8 13.96 8.72 10.51
C GLY A 8 12.73 9.46 9.96
N VAL A 9 12.81 10.78 9.77
CA VAL A 9 11.88 11.54 8.94
C VAL A 9 12.57 11.89 7.64
N VAL A 10 12.06 11.37 6.54
CA VAL A 10 12.54 11.72 5.21
C VAL A 10 11.51 12.64 4.57
N ARG A 11 11.92 13.89 4.27
CA ARG A 11 11.10 14.77 3.45
C ARG A 11 11.28 14.38 1.99
N LEU A 12 10.23 13.89 1.36
CA LEU A 12 10.25 13.56 -0.05
C LEU A 12 9.88 14.80 -0.85
N GLY A 13 10.90 15.60 -1.16
CA GLY A 13 10.80 16.66 -2.15
C GLY A 13 10.78 16.15 -3.59
N ALA A 14 10.59 14.85 -3.80
CA ALA A 14 10.95 14.15 -5.02
C ALA A 14 10.30 14.67 -6.31
N LEU A 15 9.25 15.47 -6.25
CA LEU A 15 8.68 16.09 -7.45
C LEU A 15 8.21 17.53 -7.21
N GLY A 16 8.45 18.13 -6.04
CA GLY A 16 7.95 19.48 -5.74
C GLY A 16 6.43 19.64 -5.78
N TYR A 17 5.74 18.61 -6.24
CA TYR A 17 4.29 18.65 -6.47
C TYR A 17 3.48 18.37 -5.20
N PHE A 18 3.89 17.38 -4.41
CA PHE A 18 3.23 17.06 -3.15
C PHE A 18 4.08 17.47 -1.95
N PRO A 19 3.51 18.09 -0.91
CA PRO A 19 4.13 18.16 0.39
C PRO A 19 4.10 16.78 1.06
N ALA A 20 4.98 15.88 0.63
CA ALA A 20 5.02 14.49 1.08
C ALA A 20 6.10 14.29 2.15
N VAL A 21 5.76 13.54 3.19
CA VAL A 21 6.66 13.16 4.28
C VAL A 21 6.61 11.65 4.48
N LEU A 22 7.77 11.01 4.54
CA LEU A 22 7.91 9.63 5.00
C LEU A 22 8.41 9.62 6.44
N VAL A 23 7.73 8.89 7.28
CA VAL A 23 8.14 8.58 8.66
C VAL A 23 8.46 7.10 8.74
N GLU A 24 9.67 6.76 9.12
CA GLU A 24 10.10 5.38 9.34
C GLU A 24 10.26 5.15 10.84
N GLU A 25 9.43 4.29 11.45
CA GLU A 25 9.50 3.99 12.88
C GLU A 25 10.65 3.03 13.21
N ALA A 26 11.10 2.24 12.23
CA ALA A 26 12.22 1.34 12.36
C ALA A 26 12.90 1.08 11.02
N ARG A 27 14.15 0.65 11.07
CA ARG A 27 14.83 0.07 9.92
C ARG A 27 14.29 -1.34 9.68
N LEU A 28 14.06 -1.71 8.43
CA LEU A 28 13.45 -2.99 8.06
C LEU A 28 14.46 -4.12 7.89
N GLY A 29 15.67 -3.79 7.48
CA GLY A 29 16.73 -4.76 7.22
C GLY A 29 17.92 -4.63 8.18
N PRO A 30 18.91 -5.49 8.04
CA PRO A 30 20.11 -5.47 8.86
C PRO A 30 20.90 -4.17 8.67
N PRO A 31 21.70 -3.75 9.66
CA PRO A 31 22.60 -2.62 9.52
C PRO A 31 23.58 -2.85 8.35
N PRO A 32 24.03 -1.76 7.66
CA PRO A 32 25.03 -1.88 6.60
C PRO A 32 26.30 -2.56 7.14
N GLY A 33 26.91 -3.45 6.33
CA GLY A 33 28.18 -4.10 6.66
C GLY A 33 28.09 -5.29 7.58
N ARG A 34 26.93 -5.69 8.09
CA ARG A 34 26.73 -6.97 8.78
C ARG A 34 26.24 -8.02 7.79
N SER A 35 27.08 -8.96 7.45
CA SER A 35 26.68 -10.24 6.85
C SER A 35 26.09 -11.12 7.94
N SER A 36 24.83 -11.50 7.80
CA SER A 36 24.20 -12.50 8.68
C SER A 36 24.14 -13.84 7.94
N SER A 37 24.52 -14.90 8.61
CA SER A 37 24.35 -16.25 8.10
C SER A 37 23.45 -17.02 9.08
N PRO A 38 22.30 -17.50 8.66
CA PRO A 38 21.69 -17.40 7.34
C PRO A 38 21.26 -15.96 7.00
N PRO A 39 21.06 -15.64 5.70
CA PRO A 39 20.57 -14.33 5.28
C PRO A 39 19.21 -14.05 5.95
N PRO A 40 18.98 -12.80 6.36
CA PRO A 40 17.71 -12.45 7.00
C PRO A 40 16.55 -12.69 6.03
N ARG A 41 15.41 -13.13 6.56
CA ARG A 41 14.16 -13.16 5.81
C ARG A 41 13.82 -11.73 5.35
N GLY A 42 13.14 -11.64 4.24
CA GLY A 42 12.59 -10.37 3.76
C GLY A 42 11.53 -9.80 4.71
N VAL A 43 10.86 -8.75 4.29
CA VAL A 43 9.77 -8.13 5.04
C VAL A 43 8.57 -7.91 4.14
N LEU A 44 7.36 -8.24 4.62
CA LEU A 44 6.13 -7.94 3.91
C LEU A 44 5.60 -6.58 4.36
N LEU A 45 5.44 -5.65 3.41
CA LEU A 45 4.90 -4.31 3.64
C LEU A 45 3.43 -4.29 3.21
N GLY A 46 2.52 -4.15 4.16
CA GLY A 46 1.11 -3.95 3.88
C GLY A 46 0.81 -2.48 3.66
N LEU A 47 0.47 -2.08 2.44
CA LEU A 47 0.24 -0.69 2.06
C LEU A 47 -1.23 -0.30 2.22
N HIS A 48 -1.49 0.80 2.93
CA HIS A 48 -2.82 1.31 3.24
C HIS A 48 -2.91 2.82 3.15
N PRO A 49 -4.05 3.37 2.66
CA PRO A 49 -5.11 2.69 1.91
C PRO A 49 -4.65 2.33 0.50
N HIS A 50 -5.48 1.59 -0.24
CA HIS A 50 -5.22 1.34 -1.66
C HIS A 50 -5.17 2.66 -2.43
N GLY A 51 -6.06 3.60 -2.13
CA GLY A 51 -6.24 4.77 -2.97
C GLY A 51 -6.56 4.39 -4.42
N LEU A 52 -6.40 5.31 -5.33
CA LEU A 52 -6.50 5.02 -6.77
C LEU A 52 -5.14 4.81 -7.42
N ILE A 53 -4.09 5.44 -6.92
CA ILE A 53 -2.73 5.37 -7.48
C ILE A 53 -1.70 4.75 -6.53
N CYS A 54 -2.08 4.48 -5.28
CA CYS A 54 -1.15 3.97 -4.27
C CYS A 54 0.14 4.81 -4.19
N SER A 55 0.01 6.08 -3.79
CA SER A 55 1.13 7.04 -3.78
C SER A 55 2.38 6.58 -3.04
N PRO A 56 2.32 5.76 -1.96
CA PRO A 56 3.52 5.22 -1.33
C PRO A 56 4.42 4.48 -2.29
N LEU A 57 3.84 3.78 -3.25
CA LEU A 57 4.58 3.07 -4.28
C LEU A 57 5.47 4.03 -5.08
N TRP A 58 4.88 5.09 -5.60
CA TRP A 58 5.56 6.05 -6.47
C TRP A 58 6.54 6.95 -5.71
N LEU A 59 6.22 7.30 -4.49
CA LEU A 59 7.05 8.18 -3.68
C LEU A 59 8.27 7.48 -3.09
N HIS A 60 8.22 6.17 -2.87
CA HIS A 60 9.27 5.44 -2.13
C HIS A 60 10.05 4.44 -2.98
N VAL A 61 9.48 3.97 -4.07
CA VAL A 61 10.06 2.91 -4.92
C VAL A 61 10.82 3.48 -6.11
N LEU A 62 10.25 4.46 -6.78
CA LEU A 62 10.81 5.03 -8.00
C LEU A 62 12.10 5.85 -7.83
N PRO A 63 12.42 6.50 -6.69
CA PRO A 63 13.73 7.13 -6.56
C PRO A 63 14.83 6.07 -6.40
N GLY A 64 15.16 5.43 -7.52
CA GLY A 64 16.23 4.49 -7.78
C GLY A 64 17.13 4.11 -6.61
N GLY A 65 16.87 2.96 -6.00
CA GLY A 65 17.75 2.42 -4.97
C GLY A 65 17.66 3.07 -3.58
N ALA A 66 16.88 4.14 -3.40
CA ALA A 66 16.78 4.82 -2.10
C ALA A 66 16.25 3.90 -0.99
N PHE A 67 15.33 3.00 -1.29
CA PHE A 67 14.84 2.00 -0.35
C PHE A 67 15.97 1.03 0.04
N ARG A 68 16.69 0.50 -0.96
CA ARG A 68 17.84 -0.40 -0.73
C ARG A 68 18.94 0.29 0.08
N ALA A 69 19.27 1.53 -0.23
CA ALA A 69 20.28 2.28 0.51
C ALA A 69 19.90 2.47 1.98
N ARG A 70 18.62 2.71 2.26
CA ARG A 70 18.14 2.89 3.64
C ARG A 70 18.00 1.57 4.41
N HIS A 71 17.47 0.53 3.77
CA HIS A 71 17.08 -0.70 4.47
C HIS A 71 17.97 -1.89 4.17
N GLY A 72 18.82 -1.83 3.12
CA GLY A 72 19.66 -2.95 2.69
C GLY A 72 18.87 -4.10 2.04
N LEU A 73 17.61 -3.87 1.66
CA LEU A 73 16.71 -4.85 1.06
C LEU A 73 16.32 -4.42 -0.36
N GLU A 74 16.24 -5.36 -1.29
CA GLU A 74 15.60 -5.13 -2.58
C GLU A 74 14.10 -5.01 -2.38
N PHE A 75 13.49 -4.04 -3.04
CA PHE A 75 12.04 -3.86 -2.98
C PHE A 75 11.36 -4.50 -4.19
N ARG A 76 10.30 -5.25 -3.93
CA ARG A 76 9.45 -5.89 -4.93
C ARG A 76 8.00 -5.48 -4.69
N MET A 77 7.32 -4.95 -5.71
CA MET A 77 5.91 -4.58 -5.58
C MET A 77 5.02 -5.66 -6.15
N ALA A 78 4.13 -6.21 -5.34
CA ALA A 78 3.15 -7.18 -5.79
C ALA A 78 1.95 -6.47 -6.44
N THR A 79 1.63 -6.85 -7.68
CA THR A 79 0.47 -6.34 -8.43
C THR A 79 -0.33 -7.46 -9.08
N ILE A 80 -1.55 -7.15 -9.54
CA ILE A 80 -2.46 -8.13 -10.15
C ILE A 80 -1.86 -8.73 -11.43
N ARG A 81 -2.17 -9.99 -11.68
CA ARG A 81 -1.70 -10.73 -12.85
C ARG A 81 -2.05 -10.04 -14.18
N PHE A 82 -3.21 -9.42 -14.26
CA PHE A 82 -3.69 -8.71 -15.46
C PHE A 82 -2.68 -7.68 -15.98
N ASN A 83 -1.97 -6.98 -15.10
CA ASN A 83 -0.98 -6.00 -15.49
C ASN A 83 0.19 -6.60 -16.29
N PHE A 84 0.45 -7.90 -16.13
CA PHE A 84 1.48 -8.63 -16.88
C PHE A 84 0.98 -9.22 -18.20
N TRP A 85 -0.25 -8.97 -18.60
CA TRP A 85 -0.77 -9.36 -19.93
C TRP A 85 -0.66 -8.23 -20.95
N ILE A 86 -0.31 -7.02 -20.53
CA ILE A 86 -0.23 -5.85 -21.40
C ILE A 86 1.19 -5.77 -21.96
N PRO A 87 1.38 -5.99 -23.30
CA PRO A 87 2.69 -5.89 -23.93
C PRO A 87 3.35 -4.54 -23.65
N VAL A 88 4.68 -4.48 -23.64
CA VAL A 88 5.50 -3.31 -23.31
C VAL A 88 5.35 -2.89 -21.83
N TRP A 89 4.12 -2.83 -21.31
CA TRP A 89 3.87 -2.50 -19.89
C TRP A 89 4.46 -3.56 -18.96
N THR A 90 4.40 -4.82 -19.35
CA THR A 90 5.04 -5.93 -18.61
C THR A 90 6.54 -5.68 -18.44
N ASP A 91 7.23 -5.28 -19.51
CA ASP A 91 8.67 -5.05 -19.46
C ASP A 91 9.02 -3.89 -18.52
N VAL A 92 8.22 -2.83 -18.54
CA VAL A 92 8.34 -1.71 -17.60
C VAL A 92 8.13 -2.17 -16.16
N LEU A 93 7.11 -2.97 -15.89
CA LEU A 93 6.84 -3.48 -14.55
C LEU A 93 7.98 -4.37 -14.04
N VAL A 94 8.47 -5.28 -14.88
CA VAL A 94 9.60 -6.16 -14.53
C VAL A 94 10.86 -5.34 -14.25
N ALA A 95 11.18 -4.36 -15.09
CA ALA A 95 12.31 -3.46 -14.90
C ALA A 95 12.21 -2.65 -13.59
N LEU A 96 11.00 -2.29 -13.19
CA LEU A 96 10.72 -1.60 -11.91
C LEU A 96 10.66 -2.55 -10.70
N GLY A 97 10.86 -3.86 -10.90
CA GLY A 97 10.85 -4.86 -9.83
C GLY A 97 9.46 -5.30 -9.36
N PHE A 98 8.43 -5.13 -10.19
CA PHE A 98 7.11 -5.65 -9.86
C PHE A 98 7.05 -7.17 -9.98
N ILE A 99 6.24 -7.79 -9.13
CA ILE A 99 5.96 -9.23 -9.12
C ILE A 99 4.45 -9.48 -9.16
N VAL A 100 4.06 -10.67 -9.59
CA VAL A 100 2.64 -11.07 -9.53
C VAL A 100 2.22 -11.27 -8.09
N ALA A 101 1.07 -10.72 -7.70
CA ALA A 101 0.47 -10.89 -6.37
C ALA A 101 -0.12 -12.30 -6.21
N SER A 102 0.73 -13.33 -6.30
CA SER A 102 0.41 -14.71 -6.02
C SER A 102 1.09 -15.17 -4.73
N ARG A 103 0.52 -16.19 -4.09
CA ARG A 103 1.10 -16.75 -2.86
C ARG A 103 2.56 -17.16 -3.05
N SER A 104 2.84 -17.98 -4.05
CA SER A 104 4.20 -18.46 -4.33
C SER A 104 5.16 -17.31 -4.57
N SER A 105 4.81 -16.37 -5.44
CA SER A 105 5.68 -15.24 -5.76
C SER A 105 6.01 -14.38 -4.52
N ILE A 106 5.05 -14.15 -3.63
CA ILE A 106 5.27 -13.41 -2.39
C ILE A 106 6.18 -14.21 -1.45
N GLU A 107 5.85 -15.48 -1.19
CA GLU A 107 6.63 -16.33 -0.28
C GLU A 107 8.07 -16.51 -0.74
N ASP A 108 8.29 -16.73 -2.05
CA ASP A 108 9.63 -16.93 -2.63
C ASP A 108 10.48 -15.66 -2.50
N ASN A 109 9.89 -14.49 -2.77
CA ASN A 109 10.60 -13.22 -2.60
C ASN A 109 10.92 -12.92 -1.12
N LEU A 110 10.02 -13.25 -0.19
CA LEU A 110 10.28 -13.11 1.24
C LEU A 110 11.40 -14.03 1.71
N ARG A 111 11.43 -15.30 1.25
CA ARG A 111 12.51 -16.24 1.54
C ARG A 111 13.84 -15.82 0.93
N ALA A 112 13.81 -15.17 -0.24
CA ALA A 112 14.99 -14.60 -0.88
C ALA A 112 15.54 -13.33 -0.19
N GLY A 113 14.90 -12.87 0.90
CA GLY A 113 15.34 -11.69 1.64
C GLY A 113 14.87 -10.37 1.07
N ASN A 114 13.91 -10.35 0.14
CA ASN A 114 13.38 -9.13 -0.45
C ASN A 114 12.30 -8.48 0.43
N ALA A 115 12.19 -7.16 0.37
CA ALA A 115 11.02 -6.45 0.86
C ALA A 115 9.90 -6.53 -0.18
N VAL A 116 8.73 -7.04 0.21
CA VAL A 116 7.58 -7.18 -0.68
C VAL A 116 6.48 -6.21 -0.28
N GLY A 117 6.16 -5.25 -1.15
CA GLY A 117 5.01 -4.36 -0.97
C GLY A 117 3.74 -4.99 -1.51
N LEU A 118 2.68 -4.97 -0.72
CA LEU A 118 1.37 -5.47 -1.10
C LEU A 118 0.27 -4.51 -0.69
N VAL A 119 -0.58 -4.11 -1.63
CA VAL A 119 -1.78 -3.34 -1.34
C VAL A 119 -2.89 -4.30 -0.92
N VAL A 120 -3.09 -4.43 0.40
CA VAL A 120 -3.90 -5.52 0.98
C VAL A 120 -5.39 -5.38 0.65
N GLY A 121 -5.93 -4.16 0.65
CA GLY A 121 -7.36 -3.89 0.40
C GLY A 121 -7.83 -4.26 -0.99
N GLY A 122 -6.94 -4.15 -1.97
CA GLY A 122 -7.21 -4.50 -3.37
C GLY A 122 -8.28 -3.63 -4.02
N ALA A 123 -8.80 -4.11 -5.16
CA ALA A 123 -9.77 -3.40 -5.98
C ALA A 123 -11.07 -3.01 -5.25
N GLU A 124 -11.47 -3.80 -4.25
CA GLU A 124 -12.67 -3.53 -3.43
C GLU A 124 -12.51 -2.25 -2.62
N GLU A 125 -11.34 -2.05 -2.01
CA GLU A 125 -11.02 -0.85 -1.26
C GLU A 125 -10.90 0.38 -2.17
N ALA A 126 -10.27 0.22 -3.33
CA ALA A 126 -10.19 1.29 -4.33
C ALA A 126 -11.58 1.77 -4.78
N ALA A 127 -12.50 0.83 -4.99
CA ALA A 127 -13.88 1.14 -5.39
C ALA A 127 -14.69 1.84 -4.28
N ALA A 128 -14.44 1.49 -3.03
CA ALA A 128 -15.12 2.08 -1.87
C ALA A 128 -14.49 3.40 -1.40
N MET A 129 -13.38 3.82 -2.02
CA MET A 129 -12.65 5.01 -1.60
C MET A 129 -13.50 6.28 -1.70
N ALA A 130 -13.47 7.09 -0.65
CA ALA A 130 -14.06 8.43 -0.62
C ALA A 130 -13.18 9.38 0.20
N VAL A 131 -13.29 10.69 -0.11
CA VAL A 131 -12.44 11.72 0.50
C VAL A 131 -12.71 11.88 2.01
N ASP A 132 -13.95 11.65 2.40
CA ASP A 132 -14.47 11.78 3.78
C ASP A 132 -14.40 10.48 4.59
N ARG A 133 -13.77 9.43 4.06
CA ARG A 133 -13.67 8.12 4.68
C ARG A 133 -12.25 7.60 4.67
N PHE A 134 -11.94 6.82 5.71
CA PHE A 134 -10.72 6.04 5.77
C PHE A 134 -11.09 4.59 6.12
N ASP A 135 -11.72 3.96 5.14
CA ASP A 135 -12.22 2.59 5.24
C ASP A 135 -11.20 1.64 4.66
N LEU A 136 -10.74 0.68 5.44
CA LEU A 136 -9.80 -0.34 5.02
C LEU A 136 -10.47 -1.70 4.94
N VAL A 137 -10.39 -2.34 3.78
CA VAL A 137 -10.92 -3.68 3.55
C VAL A 137 -9.90 -4.71 4.05
N LEU A 138 -9.86 -4.92 5.36
CA LEU A 138 -8.84 -5.74 6.00
C LEU A 138 -9.38 -6.93 6.79
N ARG A 139 -10.60 -6.86 7.35
CA ARG A 139 -11.11 -7.89 8.27
C ARG A 139 -11.03 -9.31 7.71
N LYS A 140 -11.36 -9.50 6.45
CA LYS A 140 -11.31 -10.81 5.77
C LYS A 140 -10.03 -11.06 4.98
N ARG A 141 -9.11 -10.10 4.93
CA ARG A 141 -7.86 -10.21 4.17
C ARG A 141 -6.74 -10.80 5.02
N LYS A 142 -6.79 -12.12 5.27
CA LYS A 142 -5.77 -12.82 6.08
C LYS A 142 -4.69 -13.50 5.26
N GLY A 143 -4.84 -13.56 3.93
CA GLY A 143 -3.91 -14.27 3.04
C GLY A 143 -2.46 -13.78 3.10
N PHE A 144 -2.25 -12.48 3.29
CA PHE A 144 -0.91 -11.91 3.40
C PHE A 144 -0.21 -12.30 4.71
N ILE A 145 -0.96 -12.41 5.82
CA ILE A 145 -0.44 -12.96 7.08
C ILE A 145 -0.04 -14.42 6.89
N LYS A 146 -0.86 -15.21 6.17
CA LYS A 146 -0.51 -16.60 5.86
C LYS A 146 0.79 -16.72 5.08
N CYS A 147 1.02 -15.87 4.08
CA CYS A 147 2.29 -15.84 3.34
C CYS A 147 3.47 -15.48 4.25
N ALA A 148 3.29 -14.49 5.13
CA ALA A 148 4.33 -14.05 6.05
C ALA A 148 4.70 -15.14 7.07
N LEU A 149 3.72 -15.83 7.65
CA LEU A 149 3.93 -16.97 8.56
C LEU A 149 4.66 -18.11 7.86
N ARG A 150 4.25 -18.47 6.63
CA ARG A 150 4.91 -19.53 5.86
C ARG A 150 6.34 -19.21 5.46
N ALA A 151 6.65 -17.94 5.29
CA ALA A 151 8.00 -17.50 4.99
C ALA A 151 8.83 -17.18 6.24
N GLY A 152 8.24 -17.15 7.44
CA GLY A 152 8.90 -16.67 8.65
C GLY A 152 9.35 -15.20 8.52
N ALA A 153 8.64 -14.40 7.73
CA ALA A 153 9.01 -13.04 7.40
C ALA A 153 8.17 -12.03 8.18
N PRO A 154 8.77 -11.02 8.83
CA PRO A 154 8.02 -10.00 9.55
C PRO A 154 7.09 -9.21 8.62
N VAL A 155 6.01 -8.67 9.18
CA VAL A 155 5.06 -7.81 8.46
C VAL A 155 5.12 -6.40 9.03
N ALA A 156 5.30 -5.40 8.18
CA ALA A 156 5.26 -4.00 8.58
C ALA A 156 4.09 -3.28 7.91
N PRO A 157 3.19 -2.64 8.66
CA PRO A 157 2.14 -1.82 8.08
C PRO A 157 2.71 -0.49 7.58
N VAL A 158 2.25 -0.07 6.41
CA VAL A 158 2.56 1.23 5.83
C VAL A 158 1.24 1.97 5.64
N VAL A 159 1.08 3.08 6.36
CA VAL A 159 -0.18 3.85 6.36
C VAL A 159 0.08 5.23 5.80
N THR A 160 -0.65 5.59 4.73
CA THR A 160 -0.56 6.91 4.10
C THR A 160 -1.79 7.75 4.38
N LEU A 161 -1.62 8.77 5.19
CA LEU A 161 -2.65 9.76 5.46
C LEU A 161 -2.66 10.77 4.30
N GLY A 162 -3.87 11.11 3.83
CA GLY A 162 -4.06 12.06 2.72
C GLY A 162 -4.24 11.41 1.35
N GLU A 163 -3.98 10.09 1.21
CA GLU A 163 -4.07 9.36 -0.05
C GLU A 163 -5.42 9.54 -0.76
N ASN A 164 -6.52 9.45 -0.02
CA ASN A 164 -7.87 9.56 -0.58
C ASN A 164 -8.21 10.98 -1.09
N LYS A 165 -7.35 11.96 -0.85
CA LYS A 165 -7.55 13.37 -1.29
C LYS A 165 -6.87 13.69 -2.60
N ILE A 166 -5.90 12.89 -3.05
CA ILE A 166 -5.05 13.21 -4.21
C ILE A 166 -5.72 12.88 -5.55
N ILE A 167 -6.49 11.80 -5.63
CA ILE A 167 -7.35 11.50 -6.78
C ILE A 167 -8.72 11.09 -6.26
N ARG A 168 -9.76 11.54 -6.95
CA ARG A 168 -11.14 11.23 -6.63
C ARG A 168 -11.73 10.33 -7.71
N GLN A 169 -12.83 9.68 -7.40
CA GLN A 169 -13.59 8.91 -8.37
C GLN A 169 -14.89 9.62 -8.73
N VAL A 170 -15.30 9.51 -9.99
CA VAL A 170 -16.60 9.98 -10.43
C VAL A 170 -17.65 8.99 -9.96
N LEU A 171 -18.47 9.41 -8.99
CA LEU A 171 -19.62 8.62 -8.54
C LEU A 171 -20.82 9.02 -9.42
N LEU A 172 -21.19 8.14 -10.34
CA LEU A 172 -22.37 8.35 -11.17
C LEU A 172 -23.65 8.10 -10.37
N PRO A 173 -24.67 8.98 -10.47
CA PRO A 173 -25.93 8.81 -9.75
C PRO A 173 -26.58 7.44 -10.00
N PRO A 174 -27.38 6.92 -9.05
CA PRO A 174 -28.01 5.59 -9.18
C PRO A 174 -28.80 5.38 -10.48
N GLY A 175 -29.44 6.39 -11.02
CA GLY A 175 -30.21 6.33 -12.26
C GLY A 175 -29.41 6.54 -13.56
N HIS A 176 -28.11 6.80 -13.48
CA HIS A 176 -27.31 7.08 -14.67
C HIS A 176 -26.98 5.79 -15.44
N ARG A 177 -27.27 5.74 -16.77
CA ARG A 177 -27.07 4.54 -17.61
C ARG A 177 -25.64 4.00 -17.56
N LEU A 178 -24.61 4.86 -17.69
CA LEU A 178 -23.21 4.43 -17.57
C LEU A 178 -22.90 3.91 -16.17
N GLY A 179 -23.48 4.50 -15.12
CA GLY A 179 -23.34 4.02 -13.76
C GLY A 179 -23.98 2.62 -13.56
N ALA A 180 -25.07 2.31 -14.25
CA ALA A 180 -25.65 0.98 -14.24
C ALA A 180 -24.74 -0.04 -14.94
N ILE A 181 -24.17 0.32 -16.10
CA ILE A 181 -23.21 -0.54 -16.82
C ILE A 181 -21.96 -0.80 -15.99
N THR A 182 -21.36 0.22 -15.41
CA THR A 182 -20.14 0.05 -14.57
C THR A 182 -20.44 -0.84 -13.37
N ARG A 183 -21.58 -0.67 -12.71
CA ARG A 183 -22.01 -1.53 -11.58
C ARG A 183 -22.24 -2.98 -12.01
N ALA A 184 -22.83 -3.20 -13.19
CA ALA A 184 -23.07 -4.54 -13.73
C ALA A 184 -21.76 -5.26 -14.13
N LEU A 185 -20.80 -4.52 -14.67
CA LEU A 185 -19.48 -5.05 -15.04
C LEU A 185 -18.54 -5.27 -13.84
N PHE A 186 -18.79 -4.60 -12.73
CA PHE A 186 -17.93 -4.63 -11.54
C PHE A 186 -17.60 -6.06 -11.06
N PRO A 187 -18.60 -6.96 -10.82
CA PRO A 187 -18.31 -8.31 -10.35
C PRO A 187 -17.49 -9.13 -11.36
N PHE A 188 -17.73 -8.94 -12.64
CA PHE A 188 -17.00 -9.62 -13.70
C PHE A 188 -15.54 -9.15 -13.74
N CYS A 189 -15.30 -7.84 -13.79
CA CYS A 189 -13.97 -7.26 -13.80
C CYS A 189 -13.18 -7.63 -12.53
N GLN A 190 -13.81 -7.56 -11.37
CA GLN A 190 -13.18 -7.93 -10.11
C GLN A 190 -12.80 -9.41 -10.07
N ARG A 191 -13.68 -10.30 -10.50
CA ARG A 191 -13.46 -11.76 -10.46
C ARG A 191 -12.43 -12.24 -11.47
N HIS A 192 -12.47 -11.72 -12.70
CA HIS A 192 -11.69 -12.26 -13.83
C HIS A 192 -10.42 -11.45 -14.13
N LEU A 193 -10.44 -10.15 -13.90
CA LEU A 193 -9.34 -9.26 -14.23
C LEU A 193 -8.63 -8.70 -12.98
N GLY A 194 -9.27 -8.80 -11.81
CA GLY A 194 -8.72 -8.32 -10.55
C GLY A 194 -8.75 -6.80 -10.38
N PHE A 195 -9.37 -6.06 -11.30
CA PHE A 195 -9.54 -4.62 -11.19
C PHE A 195 -11.02 -4.21 -11.20
N VAL A 196 -11.31 -2.96 -10.88
CA VAL A 196 -12.65 -2.38 -10.96
C VAL A 196 -12.66 -1.20 -11.91
N PRO A 197 -13.71 -1.07 -12.74
CA PRO A 197 -13.87 0.05 -13.66
C PRO A 197 -14.23 1.32 -12.87
N ILE A 198 -13.21 2.06 -12.47
CA ILE A 198 -13.33 3.34 -11.78
C ILE A 198 -12.97 4.45 -12.76
N VAL A 199 -13.74 5.54 -12.79
CA VAL A 199 -13.38 6.73 -13.53
C VAL A 199 -12.68 7.70 -12.58
N PRO A 200 -11.33 7.78 -12.62
CA PRO A 200 -10.60 8.70 -11.78
C PRO A 200 -10.73 10.14 -12.30
N TYR A 201 -10.76 11.09 -11.38
CA TYR A 201 -10.55 12.48 -11.74
C TYR A 201 -9.68 13.19 -10.71
N GLY A 202 -8.89 14.10 -11.21
CA GLY A 202 -8.01 14.94 -10.44
C GLY A 202 -8.22 16.42 -10.74
N ARG A 203 -7.16 17.18 -10.62
CA ARG A 203 -7.15 18.62 -10.77
C ARG A 203 -7.47 19.05 -12.21
N PRO A 204 -8.29 20.09 -12.41
CA PRO A 204 -8.49 20.70 -13.72
C PRO A 204 -7.16 21.14 -14.36
N PHE A 205 -7.06 21.02 -15.69
CA PHE A 205 -5.87 21.39 -16.45
C PHE A 205 -6.16 22.65 -17.30
N PHE A 206 -5.12 23.38 -17.68
CA PHE A 206 -5.22 24.62 -18.49
C PHE A 206 -6.27 25.61 -17.98
N GLY A 207 -6.22 26.01 -16.69
CA GLY A 207 -7.13 27.01 -16.14
C GLY A 207 -8.60 26.61 -16.11
N GLY A 208 -8.91 25.30 -16.19
CA GLY A 208 -10.28 24.79 -16.18
C GLY A 208 -10.81 24.42 -17.57
N LEU A 209 -10.06 24.64 -18.64
CA LEU A 209 -10.46 24.26 -20.01
C LEU A 209 -10.68 22.73 -20.12
N VAL A 210 -9.89 21.93 -19.37
CA VAL A 210 -10.12 20.51 -19.15
C VAL A 210 -10.64 20.35 -17.72
N PRO A 211 -11.96 20.21 -17.51
CA PRO A 211 -12.57 20.28 -16.18
C PRO A 211 -12.24 19.08 -15.30
N ALA A 212 -11.84 17.95 -15.89
CA ALA A 212 -11.39 16.76 -15.18
C ALA A 212 -10.16 16.19 -15.85
N SER A 213 -9.13 15.88 -15.07
CA SER A 213 -7.89 15.26 -15.53
C SER A 213 -7.48 14.14 -14.60
N VAL A 214 -6.46 13.39 -14.97
CA VAL A 214 -5.82 12.39 -14.09
C VAL A 214 -4.68 12.98 -13.26
N VAL A 215 -4.45 14.32 -13.35
CA VAL A 215 -3.44 14.99 -12.53
C VAL A 215 -3.93 15.05 -11.09
N PRO A 216 -3.16 14.51 -10.13
CA PRO A 216 -3.60 14.48 -8.74
C PRO A 216 -3.81 15.86 -8.14
N PHE A 217 -4.76 15.99 -7.20
CA PHE A 217 -4.87 17.21 -6.39
C PHE A 217 -3.66 17.34 -5.48
N GLN A 218 -3.17 18.56 -5.31
CA GLN A 218 -2.12 18.85 -4.33
C GLN A 218 -2.69 18.69 -2.92
N SER A 219 -2.29 17.63 -2.25
CA SER A 219 -2.66 17.36 -0.86
C SER A 219 -1.43 16.93 -0.07
N ARG A 220 -1.42 17.26 1.21
CA ARG A 220 -0.36 16.79 2.10
C ARG A 220 -0.48 15.28 2.26
N LEU A 221 0.64 14.58 2.00
CA LEU A 221 0.79 13.15 2.19
C LEU A 221 1.73 12.87 3.34
N VAL A 222 1.30 12.01 4.25
CA VAL A 222 2.16 11.51 5.33
C VAL A 222 2.11 10.00 5.29
N THR A 223 3.20 9.40 4.82
CA THR A 223 3.37 7.95 4.82
C THR A 223 4.13 7.55 6.06
N VAL A 224 3.58 6.65 6.84
CA VAL A 224 4.22 6.08 8.02
C VAL A 224 4.50 4.61 7.79
N MET A 225 5.76 4.25 7.82
CA MET A 225 6.21 2.87 7.83
C MET A 225 6.38 2.43 9.28
N GLY A 226 5.51 1.54 9.73
CA GLY A 226 5.48 1.04 11.10
C GLY A 226 6.62 0.05 11.38
N LYS A 227 6.73 -0.32 12.65
CA LYS A 227 7.70 -1.35 13.07
C LYS A 227 7.33 -2.71 12.50
N PRO A 228 8.32 -3.50 12.03
CA PRO A 228 8.08 -4.87 11.62
C PRO A 228 7.54 -5.71 12.79
N LEU A 229 6.40 -6.34 12.61
CA LEU A 229 5.83 -7.31 13.52
C LEU A 229 6.45 -8.68 13.22
N PRO A 230 7.17 -9.29 14.15
CA PRO A 230 7.79 -10.59 13.93
C PRO A 230 6.71 -11.67 13.73
N MET A 231 6.97 -12.56 12.77
CA MET A 231 6.15 -13.72 12.44
C MET A 231 6.98 -14.99 12.60
N PRO A 232 6.49 -15.99 13.33
CA PRO A 232 7.12 -17.30 13.36
C PRO A 232 7.01 -17.98 11.98
N GLU A 233 7.93 -18.90 11.69
CA GLU A 233 7.82 -19.70 10.47
C GLU A 233 6.89 -20.89 10.74
N ILE A 234 5.70 -20.88 10.15
CA ILE A 234 4.67 -21.92 10.28
C ILE A 234 4.21 -22.32 8.88
N SER A 235 4.54 -23.53 8.45
CA SER A 235 4.23 -24.03 7.10
C SER A 235 2.71 -24.15 6.85
N GLU A 236 1.95 -24.60 7.85
CA GLU A 236 0.49 -24.73 7.79
C GLU A 236 -0.14 -24.09 9.02
N PRO A 237 -0.26 -22.73 9.01
CA PRO A 237 -0.84 -22.01 10.14
C PRO A 237 -2.32 -22.34 10.31
N THR A 238 -2.72 -22.57 11.54
CA THR A 238 -4.10 -22.77 11.96
C THR A 238 -4.91 -21.48 11.82
N GLN A 239 -6.24 -21.57 11.86
CA GLN A 239 -7.09 -20.39 11.81
C GLN A 239 -6.87 -19.49 13.03
N GLU A 240 -6.63 -20.07 14.19
CA GLU A 240 -6.38 -19.32 15.43
C GLU A 240 -5.06 -18.53 15.36
N GLU A 241 -3.99 -19.14 14.87
CA GLU A 241 -2.72 -18.44 14.64
C GLU A 241 -2.84 -17.32 13.63
N LEU A 242 -3.58 -17.56 12.53
CA LEU A 242 -3.87 -16.51 11.55
C LEU A 242 -4.63 -15.33 12.17
N ASP A 243 -5.64 -15.63 12.98
CA ASP A 243 -6.47 -14.62 13.62
C ASP A 243 -5.68 -13.83 14.65
N HIS A 244 -4.88 -14.49 15.47
CA HIS A 244 -4.00 -13.85 16.44
C HIS A 244 -3.03 -12.86 15.78
N HIS A 245 -2.31 -13.28 14.74
CA HIS A 245 -1.35 -12.41 14.07
C HIS A 245 -2.03 -11.30 13.26
N HIS A 246 -3.20 -11.58 12.70
CA HIS A 246 -3.98 -10.60 11.97
C HIS A 246 -4.53 -9.50 12.90
N GLU A 247 -5.06 -9.83 14.07
CA GLU A 247 -5.52 -8.85 15.05
C GLU A 247 -4.36 -7.95 15.55
N ARG A 248 -3.19 -8.52 15.79
CA ARG A 248 -1.98 -7.73 16.11
C ARG A 248 -1.65 -6.74 15.01
N TYR A 249 -1.79 -7.14 13.74
CA TYR A 249 -1.57 -6.27 12.60
C TYR A 249 -2.61 -5.14 12.54
N LEU A 250 -3.90 -5.43 12.71
CA LEU A 250 -4.98 -4.43 12.75
C LEU A 250 -4.77 -3.42 13.88
N ALA A 251 -4.36 -3.88 15.04
CA ALA A 251 -4.05 -3.02 16.19
C ALA A 251 -2.91 -2.05 15.86
N GLU A 252 -1.86 -2.52 15.17
CA GLU A 252 -0.73 -1.68 14.79
C GLU A 252 -1.10 -0.66 13.71
N VAL A 253 -1.90 -1.03 12.70
CA VAL A 253 -2.46 -0.08 11.72
C VAL A 253 -3.26 1.02 12.44
N SER A 254 -4.10 0.63 13.41
CA SER A 254 -4.88 1.57 14.21
C SER A 254 -4.01 2.51 15.05
N ARG A 255 -2.95 1.97 15.68
CA ARG A 255 -1.99 2.74 16.46
C ARG A 255 -1.31 3.80 15.59
N ILE A 256 -0.79 3.40 14.44
CA ILE A 256 -0.12 4.30 13.49
C ILE A 256 -1.08 5.40 13.06
N TYR A 257 -2.27 5.02 12.58
CA TYR A 257 -3.25 6.00 12.11
C TYR A 257 -3.58 7.05 13.18
N ASN A 258 -3.96 6.61 14.37
CA ASN A 258 -4.37 7.51 15.45
C ASN A 258 -3.22 8.39 15.96
N THR A 259 -2.02 7.82 16.09
CA THR A 259 -0.83 8.55 16.51
C THR A 259 -0.45 9.66 15.53
N TYR A 260 -0.37 9.33 14.25
CA TYR A 260 0.14 10.27 13.25
C TYR A 260 -0.92 11.22 12.70
N LYS A 261 -2.20 10.85 12.76
CA LYS A 261 -3.30 11.77 12.49
C LYS A 261 -3.17 13.04 13.36
N SER A 262 -2.97 12.87 14.66
CA SER A 262 -2.81 13.98 15.60
C SER A 262 -1.47 14.69 15.44
N ARG A 263 -0.35 13.95 15.39
CA ARG A 263 1.00 14.51 15.30
C ARG A 263 1.26 15.31 14.02
N CYS A 264 0.59 14.96 12.94
CA CYS A 264 0.75 15.62 11.64
C CYS A 264 -0.24 16.76 11.40
N GLY A 265 -1.07 17.10 12.38
CA GLY A 265 -2.09 18.14 12.24
C GLY A 265 -3.20 17.78 11.25
N LEU A 266 -3.44 16.48 11.06
CA LEU A 266 -4.50 15.95 10.18
C LEU A 266 -5.75 15.60 11.01
N VAL A 267 -6.09 16.45 11.99
CA VAL A 267 -7.17 16.20 12.96
C VAL A 267 -8.52 16.01 12.28
N ASP A 268 -8.74 16.75 11.16
CA ASP A 268 -9.95 16.66 10.33
C ASP A 268 -9.98 15.42 9.41
N SER A 269 -8.96 14.56 9.47
CA SER A 269 -9.00 13.30 8.73
C SER A 269 -10.11 12.40 9.25
N PRO A 270 -10.82 11.66 8.39
CA PRO A 270 -11.94 10.80 8.80
C PRO A 270 -11.49 9.75 9.81
N ARG A 271 -12.45 9.15 10.50
CA ARG A 271 -12.17 8.04 11.43
C ARG A 271 -11.77 6.79 10.65
N LEU A 272 -10.71 6.10 11.09
CA LEU A 272 -10.34 4.79 10.57
C LEU A 272 -11.45 3.77 10.88
N ARG A 273 -11.85 3.02 9.85
CA ARG A 273 -12.76 1.88 9.98
C ARG A 273 -12.19 0.68 9.23
N PHE A 274 -12.22 -0.47 9.86
CA PHE A 274 -11.99 -1.74 9.19
C PHE A 274 -13.33 -2.29 8.70
N VAL A 275 -13.48 -2.35 7.40
CA VAL A 275 -14.68 -2.89 6.75
C VAL A 275 -14.40 -4.29 6.22
N ALA A 276 -15.45 -5.00 5.88
CA ALA A 276 -15.53 -6.43 5.57
C ALA A 276 -14.34 -7.07 4.91
#